data_7d40ae97765d87bd755d1ccddd67ef31
#
_entry.id   7d40ae97765d87bd755d1ccddd67ef31
#
_cell.length_a   1.000
_cell.length_b   1.000
_cell.length_c   1.000
_cell.angle_alpha   90.00
_cell.angle_beta   90.00
_cell.angle_gamma   90.00
#
_symmetry.space_group_name_H-M   'P 1'
#
loop_
_entity.id
_entity.type
_entity.pdbx_description
1 polymer ?
#
loop_
_entity_poly.entity_id
_entity_poly.type
_entity_poly.pdbx_seq_one_letter_code
_entity_poly.pdbx_strand_id
1 'polypeptide(L)'
;MERSSPPRLGQRTVSVALLPERLDWADHTWSDPDGGQIILHGVLPTVVYPRSMRPRIEWHGLALLEAPDVVDMWVQEEKDEAESPGVNLAHGLISGGAMAIYLDEISLVEDVTSGRFPDPEPRRLHRNAERHQRPVYFVEPTADDERWSEHLTNEAKAASHWKKLLGMISLGGKWRKRVKKNIFLAQKPPKGVSPNFGSAAVLSTTWWDLNEWIVGEPVVEARDQRYAERLRGALADLRITHGSDAVLLLPLFLPHRNAVLAALESLPEPEEITSNTTDTADTEEE
;
A
#
# COMPACT_ATOMS: atom_id res chain seq x y z
N MET A 1 9.30 -63.60 12.76
CA MET A 1 8.36 -63.21 11.66
C MET A 1 7.83 -61.81 11.97
N GLU A 2 8.60 -60.78 11.58
CA GLU A 2 8.21 -59.38 11.71
C GLU A 2 7.40 -58.97 10.48
N ARG A 3 6.20 -58.45 10.71
CA ARG A 3 5.35 -57.93 9.64
C ARG A 3 5.72 -56.43 9.42
N SER A 4 6.39 -56.21 8.30
CA SER A 4 6.66 -54.88 7.80
C SER A 4 5.34 -54.19 7.42
N SER A 5 5.07 -53.04 8.03
CA SER A 5 3.96 -52.16 7.66
C SER A 5 4.28 -51.38 6.37
N PRO A 6 3.31 -51.16 5.48
CA PRO A 6 3.55 -50.43 4.24
C PRO A 6 3.73 -48.91 4.51
N PRO A 7 4.49 -48.20 3.67
CA PRO A 7 4.70 -46.78 3.82
C PRO A 7 3.40 -46.01 3.58
N ARG A 8 3.12 -45.03 4.47
CA ARG A 8 2.02 -44.09 4.32
C ARG A 8 2.28 -43.19 3.10
N LEU A 9 1.38 -43.28 2.13
CA LEU A 9 1.31 -42.36 1.02
C LEU A 9 1.18 -40.93 1.58
N GLY A 10 2.15 -40.07 1.26
CA GLY A 10 2.12 -38.65 1.60
C GLY A 10 0.87 -38.01 1.03
N GLN A 11 0.14 -37.33 1.89
CA GLN A 11 -0.94 -36.44 1.49
C GLN A 11 -0.31 -35.36 0.62
N ARG A 12 -0.54 -35.41 -0.69
CA ARG A 12 -0.34 -34.27 -1.57
C ARG A 12 -1.38 -33.24 -1.16
N THR A 13 -0.96 -32.21 -0.45
CA THR A 13 -1.71 -30.97 -0.32
C THR A 13 -1.91 -30.43 -1.75
N VAL A 14 -3.12 -30.58 -2.27
CA VAL A 14 -3.53 -29.92 -3.50
C VAL A 14 -3.61 -28.45 -3.13
N SER A 15 -2.61 -27.67 -3.52
CA SER A 15 -2.70 -26.22 -3.52
C SER A 15 -3.90 -25.87 -4.40
N VAL A 16 -5.00 -25.47 -3.77
CA VAL A 16 -6.11 -24.84 -4.48
C VAL A 16 -5.54 -23.57 -5.05
N ALA A 17 -5.32 -23.54 -6.38
CA ALA A 17 -4.99 -22.31 -7.06
C ALA A 17 -6.12 -21.35 -6.78
N LEU A 18 -5.87 -20.40 -5.86
CA LEU A 18 -6.80 -19.33 -5.57
C LEU A 18 -7.07 -18.63 -6.90
N LEU A 19 -8.35 -18.49 -7.23
CA LEU A 19 -8.76 -17.67 -8.37
C LEU A 19 -8.15 -16.29 -8.16
N PRO A 20 -7.56 -15.66 -9.20
CA PRO A 20 -6.98 -14.35 -9.04
C PRO A 20 -8.05 -13.41 -8.49
N GLU A 21 -7.74 -12.78 -7.36
CA GLU A 21 -8.65 -11.90 -6.66
C GLU A 21 -8.98 -10.70 -7.54
N ARG A 22 -10.26 -10.36 -7.59
CA ARG A 22 -10.73 -9.23 -8.38
C ARG A 22 -10.35 -7.93 -7.67
N LEU A 23 -9.98 -6.92 -8.47
CA LEU A 23 -9.76 -5.56 -7.97
C LEU A 23 -11.09 -4.94 -7.56
N ASP A 24 -11.43 -5.05 -6.30
CA ASP A 24 -12.66 -4.53 -5.72
C ASP A 24 -12.49 -3.07 -5.27
N TRP A 25 -13.51 -2.25 -5.48
CA TRP A 25 -13.52 -0.84 -5.12
C TRP A 25 -14.07 -0.57 -3.71
N ALA A 26 -14.69 -1.57 -3.09
CA ALA A 26 -15.20 -1.43 -1.73
C ALA A 26 -14.06 -1.42 -0.72
N ASP A 27 -14.22 -0.64 0.34
CA ASP A 27 -13.32 -0.72 1.49
C ASP A 27 -13.48 -2.09 2.16
N HIS A 28 -12.37 -2.69 2.57
CA HIS A 28 -12.39 -3.91 3.36
C HIS A 28 -12.20 -3.57 4.83
N THR A 29 -12.97 -4.20 5.69
CA THR A 29 -12.85 -4.04 7.14
C THR A 29 -12.30 -5.32 7.73
N TRP A 30 -11.19 -5.22 8.45
CA TRP A 30 -10.65 -6.27 9.28
C TRP A 30 -10.89 -5.92 10.75
N SER A 31 -11.38 -6.89 11.55
CA SER A 31 -11.64 -6.70 12.97
C SER A 31 -10.59 -7.46 13.78
N ASP A 32 -9.92 -6.74 14.69
CA ASP A 32 -8.95 -7.35 15.59
C ASP A 32 -9.69 -8.15 16.69
N PRO A 33 -9.27 -9.38 16.99
CA PRO A 33 -9.83 -10.15 18.12
C PRO A 33 -9.77 -9.43 19.46
N ASP A 34 -8.78 -8.56 19.64
CA ASP A 34 -8.59 -7.75 20.86
C ASP A 34 -9.47 -6.48 20.87
N GLY A 35 -10.30 -6.29 19.84
CA GLY A 35 -11.20 -5.13 19.66
C GLY A 35 -10.68 -4.11 18.66
N GLY A 36 -11.58 -3.27 18.16
CA GLY A 36 -11.31 -2.30 17.12
C GLY A 36 -11.27 -2.90 15.72
N GLN A 37 -11.14 -2.04 14.73
CA GLN A 37 -11.13 -2.45 13.33
C GLN A 37 -10.20 -1.59 12.47
N ILE A 38 -9.66 -2.17 11.42
CA ILE A 38 -8.86 -1.51 10.39
C ILE A 38 -9.66 -1.47 9.10
N ILE A 39 -9.81 -0.28 8.52
CA ILE A 39 -10.47 -0.09 7.22
C ILE A 39 -9.39 0.04 6.17
N LEU A 40 -9.28 -0.96 5.32
CA LEU A 40 -8.35 -1.01 4.20
C LEU A 40 -8.99 -0.31 2.99
N HIS A 41 -8.63 0.95 2.77
CA HIS A 41 -9.11 1.78 1.68
C HIS A 41 -8.16 1.71 0.48
N GLY A 42 -8.60 1.06 -0.61
CA GLY A 42 -7.78 0.90 -1.80
C GLY A 42 -7.63 2.21 -2.58
N VAL A 43 -6.39 2.66 -2.83
CA VAL A 43 -6.08 3.86 -3.62
C VAL A 43 -5.27 3.52 -4.86
N LEU A 44 -5.29 4.40 -5.86
CA LEU A 44 -4.44 4.31 -7.05
C LEU A 44 -3.35 5.38 -6.97
N PRO A 45 -2.07 5.03 -7.17
CA PRO A 45 -0.98 6.00 -7.08
C PRO A 45 -1.19 7.19 -8.02
N THR A 46 -0.89 8.39 -7.55
CA THR A 46 -0.94 9.64 -8.31
C THR A 46 -2.31 10.01 -8.91
N VAL A 47 -3.39 9.35 -8.49
CA VAL A 47 -4.76 9.53 -9.01
C VAL A 47 -5.64 10.25 -8.01
N VAL A 48 -6.33 11.30 -8.47
CA VAL A 48 -7.31 12.03 -7.66
C VAL A 48 -8.64 11.28 -7.62
N TYR A 49 -9.07 10.90 -6.44
CA TYR A 49 -10.35 10.20 -6.26
C TYR A 49 -11.55 11.17 -6.24
N PRO A 50 -12.60 10.88 -7.01
CA PRO A 50 -13.86 11.61 -6.89
C PRO A 50 -14.49 11.37 -5.51
N ARG A 51 -15.33 12.30 -5.05
CA ARG A 51 -15.95 12.23 -3.71
C ARG A 51 -16.70 10.91 -3.45
N SER A 52 -17.25 10.29 -4.49
CA SER A 52 -17.99 9.03 -4.40
C SER A 52 -17.14 7.82 -4.06
N MET A 53 -15.82 7.90 -4.25
CA MET A 53 -14.86 6.84 -3.95
C MET A 53 -14.11 7.06 -2.63
N ARG A 54 -14.32 8.20 -1.98
CA ARG A 54 -13.66 8.52 -0.70
C ARG A 54 -14.30 7.76 0.46
N PRO A 55 -13.54 7.40 1.52
CA PRO A 55 -14.08 6.75 2.71
C PRO A 55 -15.24 7.55 3.30
N ARG A 56 -16.34 6.87 3.64
CA ARG A 56 -17.54 7.47 4.25
C ARG A 56 -17.75 7.06 5.69
N ILE A 57 -16.98 6.09 6.15
CA ILE A 57 -17.02 5.59 7.51
C ILE A 57 -16.30 6.60 8.40
N GLU A 58 -16.81 6.82 9.58
CA GLU A 58 -16.10 7.57 10.61
C GLU A 58 -14.90 6.74 11.11
N TRP A 59 -13.77 7.41 11.27
CA TRP A 59 -12.52 6.79 11.71
C TRP A 59 -11.83 7.66 12.76
N HIS A 60 -11.08 7.04 13.65
CA HIS A 60 -10.48 7.68 14.79
C HIS A 60 -9.00 7.99 14.63
N GLY A 61 -8.28 7.18 13.85
CA GLY A 61 -6.86 7.35 13.52
C GLY A 61 -6.57 7.00 12.07
N LEU A 62 -5.44 7.50 11.56
CA LEU A 62 -4.93 7.23 10.22
C LEU A 62 -3.64 6.44 10.30
N ALA A 63 -3.52 5.33 9.57
CA ALA A 63 -2.27 4.62 9.35
C ALA A 63 -1.80 4.86 7.91
N LEU A 64 -0.50 5.09 7.72
CA LEU A 64 0.15 5.24 6.42
C LEU A 64 1.25 4.20 6.31
N LEU A 65 1.31 3.46 5.18
CA LEU A 65 2.40 2.51 4.89
C LEU A 65 3.65 3.25 4.38
N GLU A 66 4.02 4.30 5.08
CA GLU A 66 5.10 5.21 4.77
C GLU A 66 5.92 5.46 6.04
N ALA A 67 7.16 5.93 5.87
CA ALA A 67 7.96 6.42 6.96
C ALA A 67 7.61 7.89 7.30
N PRO A 68 7.91 8.39 8.51
CA PRO A 68 7.52 9.74 8.95
C PRO A 68 8.02 10.87 8.06
N ASP A 69 9.18 10.72 7.42
CA ASP A 69 9.80 11.71 6.54
C ASP A 69 9.02 11.96 5.24
N VAL A 70 8.06 11.10 4.90
CA VAL A 70 7.16 11.30 3.76
C VAL A 70 6.41 12.64 3.82
N VAL A 71 6.13 13.15 5.03
CA VAL A 71 5.42 14.44 5.19
C VAL A 71 6.28 15.58 4.66
N ASP A 72 7.56 15.60 4.97
CA ASP A 72 8.50 16.61 4.47
C ASP A 72 8.67 16.49 2.96
N MET A 73 8.72 15.26 2.42
CA MET A 73 8.73 15.02 0.99
C MET A 73 7.47 15.60 0.31
N TRP A 74 6.28 15.36 0.86
CA TRP A 74 5.05 15.94 0.32
C TRP A 74 5.03 17.46 0.33
N VAL A 75 5.54 18.09 1.40
CA VAL A 75 5.67 19.54 1.49
C VAL A 75 6.61 20.07 0.41
N GLN A 76 7.73 19.38 0.17
CA GLN A 76 8.66 19.76 -0.88
C GLN A 76 8.05 19.57 -2.28
N GLU A 77 7.39 18.45 -2.54
CA GLU A 77 6.70 18.20 -3.80
C GLU A 77 5.60 19.25 -4.10
N GLU A 78 4.84 19.66 -3.09
CA GLU A 78 3.85 20.74 -3.22
C GLU A 78 4.49 22.08 -3.57
N LYS A 79 5.64 22.38 -2.97
CA LYS A 79 6.40 23.59 -3.27
C LYS A 79 6.95 23.57 -4.70
N ASP A 80 7.56 22.47 -5.08
CA ASP A 80 8.13 22.29 -6.42
C ASP A 80 7.04 22.38 -7.50
N GLU A 81 5.86 21.78 -7.25
CA GLU A 81 4.72 21.85 -8.15
C GLU A 81 4.13 23.26 -8.25
N ALA A 82 4.17 24.04 -7.16
CA ALA A 82 3.72 25.44 -7.17
C ALA A 82 4.69 26.35 -7.94
N GLU A 83 6.01 26.09 -7.85
CA GLU A 83 7.04 26.85 -8.55
C GLU A 83 7.14 26.46 -10.03
N SER A 84 6.99 25.18 -10.34
CA SER A 84 7.12 24.62 -11.70
C SER A 84 6.08 23.51 -11.93
N PRO A 85 4.86 23.84 -12.37
CA PRO A 85 3.79 22.87 -12.57
C PRO A 85 4.19 21.70 -13.49
N GLY A 86 4.00 20.47 -13.00
CA GLY A 86 4.35 19.25 -13.71
C GLY A 86 5.80 18.76 -13.51
N VAL A 87 6.60 19.45 -12.69
CA VAL A 87 8.00 19.08 -12.44
C VAL A 87 8.12 17.69 -11.81
N ASN A 88 7.26 17.37 -10.85
CA ASN A 88 7.30 16.08 -10.17
C ASN A 88 6.92 14.93 -11.13
N LEU A 89 5.93 15.13 -11.99
CA LEU A 89 5.59 14.18 -13.05
C LEU A 89 6.77 13.99 -14.02
N ALA A 90 7.42 15.08 -14.43
CA ALA A 90 8.58 15.02 -15.31
C ALA A 90 9.74 14.23 -14.66
N HIS A 91 10.01 14.44 -13.37
CA HIS A 91 11.01 13.68 -12.62
C HIS A 91 10.65 12.18 -12.58
N GLY A 92 9.39 11.84 -12.30
CA GLY A 92 8.92 10.44 -12.33
C GLY A 92 9.09 9.77 -13.69
N LEU A 93 8.82 10.48 -14.78
CA LEU A 93 9.00 9.99 -16.15
C LEU A 93 10.48 9.77 -16.51
N ILE A 94 11.38 10.67 -16.07
CA ILE A 94 12.82 10.58 -16.35
C ILE A 94 13.49 9.51 -15.50
N SER A 95 12.99 9.22 -14.30
CA SER A 95 13.56 8.20 -13.41
C SER A 95 13.57 6.79 -14.02
N GLY A 96 12.72 6.55 -15.02
CA GLY A 96 12.67 5.28 -15.73
C GLY A 96 11.96 4.16 -14.94
N GLY A 97 12.18 2.92 -15.38
CA GLY A 97 11.62 1.74 -14.70
C GLY A 97 10.11 1.56 -14.88
N ALA A 98 9.51 0.79 -13.98
CA ALA A 98 8.08 0.49 -14.03
C ALA A 98 7.20 1.72 -13.72
N MET A 99 7.68 2.62 -12.85
CA MET A 99 6.96 3.85 -12.50
C MET A 99 6.85 4.79 -13.69
N ALA A 100 7.92 4.98 -14.47
CA ALA A 100 7.88 5.82 -15.66
C ALA A 100 6.86 5.30 -16.69
N ILE A 101 6.82 3.97 -16.91
CA ILE A 101 5.83 3.37 -17.82
C ILE A 101 4.41 3.59 -17.28
N TYR A 102 4.23 3.42 -15.95
CA TYR A 102 2.94 3.67 -15.30
C TYR A 102 2.48 5.10 -15.47
N LEU A 103 3.35 6.09 -15.18
CA LEU A 103 3.04 7.51 -15.28
C LEU A 103 2.74 7.94 -16.71
N ASP A 104 3.46 7.41 -17.70
CA ASP A 104 3.21 7.66 -19.12
C ASP A 104 1.83 7.13 -19.53
N GLU A 105 1.52 5.86 -19.24
CA GLU A 105 0.25 5.26 -19.64
C GLU A 105 -0.94 5.80 -18.84
N ILE A 106 -0.81 6.08 -17.52
CA ILE A 106 -1.91 6.60 -16.71
C ILE A 106 -2.28 8.03 -17.10
N SER A 107 -1.33 8.83 -17.55
CA SER A 107 -1.57 10.19 -18.03
C SER A 107 -2.41 10.26 -19.30
N LEU A 108 -2.50 9.15 -20.04
CA LEU A 108 -3.30 9.02 -21.27
C LEU A 108 -4.73 8.53 -21.00
N VAL A 109 -5.05 8.15 -19.75
CA VAL A 109 -6.38 7.66 -19.40
C VAL A 109 -7.36 8.83 -19.29
N GLU A 110 -8.28 8.92 -20.23
CA GLU A 110 -9.31 9.97 -20.26
C GLU A 110 -10.22 9.94 -19.03
N ASP A 111 -10.74 11.10 -18.61
CA ASP A 111 -11.65 11.27 -17.46
C ASP A 111 -11.07 10.81 -16.10
N VAL A 112 -9.77 10.57 -16.01
CA VAL A 112 -9.04 10.28 -14.78
C VAL A 112 -7.99 11.36 -14.56
N THR A 113 -8.14 12.12 -13.49
CA THR A 113 -7.10 13.08 -13.09
C THR A 113 -5.96 12.32 -12.43
N SER A 114 -4.85 12.16 -13.15
CA SER A 114 -3.69 11.36 -12.74
C SER A 114 -2.37 12.13 -12.86
N GLY A 115 -1.25 11.50 -12.51
CA GLY A 115 0.08 12.11 -12.54
C GLY A 115 0.22 13.28 -11.57
N ARG A 116 -0.49 13.22 -10.44
CA ARG A 116 -0.49 14.27 -9.41
C ARG A 116 0.45 13.92 -8.27
N PHE A 117 1.22 14.92 -7.85
CA PHE A 117 2.15 14.85 -6.74
C PHE A 117 1.92 16.02 -5.79
N PRO A 118 2.10 15.79 -4.47
CA PRO A 118 2.24 14.47 -3.84
C PRO A 118 1.04 13.57 -4.11
N ASP A 119 1.17 12.26 -3.79
CA ASP A 119 0.08 11.29 -4.00
C ASP A 119 -1.21 11.81 -3.35
N PRO A 120 -2.28 12.04 -4.15
CA PRO A 120 -3.39 12.88 -3.71
C PRO A 120 -4.19 12.30 -2.55
N GLU A 121 -4.43 10.98 -2.51
CA GLU A 121 -5.33 10.41 -1.51
C GLU A 121 -4.66 10.24 -0.14
N PRO A 122 -3.45 9.68 0.01
CA PRO A 122 -2.73 9.67 1.28
C PRO A 122 -2.53 11.09 1.82
N ARG A 123 -2.08 12.03 0.99
CA ARG A 123 -1.86 13.43 1.40
C ARG A 123 -3.16 14.11 1.86
N ARG A 124 -4.25 13.90 1.15
CA ARG A 124 -5.57 14.44 1.51
C ARG A 124 -6.06 13.89 2.85
N LEU A 125 -5.88 12.57 3.08
CA LEU A 125 -6.28 11.92 4.32
C LEU A 125 -5.42 12.39 5.50
N HIS A 126 -4.12 12.54 5.28
CA HIS A 126 -3.21 13.13 6.27
C HIS A 126 -3.68 14.52 6.69
N ARG A 127 -3.91 15.44 5.76
CA ARG A 127 -4.45 16.79 6.05
C ARG A 127 -5.81 16.75 6.74
N ASN A 128 -6.62 15.73 6.47
CA ASN A 128 -7.88 15.56 7.18
C ASN A 128 -7.65 15.13 8.62
N ALA A 129 -6.70 14.23 8.88
CA ALA A 129 -6.29 13.81 10.22
C ALA A 129 -5.79 15.01 11.03
N GLU A 130 -4.85 15.77 10.49
CA GLU A 130 -4.31 17.00 11.12
C GLU A 130 -5.43 17.98 11.49
N ARG A 131 -6.32 18.32 10.54
CA ARG A 131 -7.43 19.26 10.75
C ARG A 131 -8.36 18.84 11.89
N HIS A 132 -8.55 17.54 12.08
CA HIS A 132 -9.43 16.97 13.09
C HIS A 132 -8.69 16.43 14.30
N GLN A 133 -7.38 16.72 14.41
CA GLN A 133 -6.51 16.30 15.52
C GLN A 133 -6.60 14.78 15.77
N ARG A 134 -6.67 14.01 14.69
CA ARG A 134 -6.67 12.54 14.76
C ARG A 134 -5.23 12.02 14.72
N PRO A 135 -4.88 11.01 15.53
CA PRO A 135 -3.55 10.43 15.51
C PRO A 135 -3.20 9.85 14.14
N VAL A 136 -1.94 10.06 13.73
CA VAL A 136 -1.37 9.51 12.51
C VAL A 136 -0.25 8.54 12.87
N TYR A 137 -0.30 7.34 12.34
CA TYR A 137 0.68 6.29 12.55
C TYR A 137 1.42 6.01 11.24
N PHE A 138 2.72 6.18 11.26
CA PHE A 138 3.61 5.81 10.14
C PHE A 138 4.05 4.36 10.34
N VAL A 139 3.51 3.49 9.51
CA VAL A 139 3.66 2.04 9.67
C VAL A 139 5.03 1.56 9.20
N GLU A 140 5.60 2.21 8.18
CA GLU A 140 6.97 1.92 7.78
C GLU A 140 7.94 2.43 8.85
N PRO A 141 8.84 1.56 9.37
CA PRO A 141 9.86 2.00 10.32
C PRO A 141 10.85 2.98 9.69
N THR A 142 11.50 3.79 10.53
CA THR A 142 12.63 4.61 10.08
C THR A 142 13.86 3.76 9.79
N ALA A 143 14.84 4.33 9.07
CA ALA A 143 16.09 3.65 8.74
C ALA A 143 16.94 3.27 9.97
N ASP A 144 16.67 3.86 11.13
CA ASP A 144 17.33 3.57 12.41
C ASP A 144 16.84 2.24 13.03
N ASP A 145 15.70 1.71 12.58
CA ASP A 145 15.25 0.38 13.00
C ASP A 145 16.13 -0.70 12.36
N GLU A 146 16.85 -1.46 13.21
CA GLU A 146 17.82 -2.45 12.75
C GLU A 146 17.16 -3.56 11.91
N ARG A 147 15.99 -4.05 12.33
CA ARG A 147 15.22 -5.08 11.60
C ARG A 147 14.77 -4.57 10.24
N TRP A 148 14.35 -3.29 10.16
CA TRP A 148 13.95 -2.66 8.91
C TRP A 148 15.12 -2.37 8.00
N SER A 149 16.23 -1.90 8.54
CA SER A 149 17.48 -1.70 7.79
C SER A 149 17.99 -3.01 7.15
N GLU A 150 17.90 -4.14 7.88
CA GLU A 150 18.20 -5.46 7.32
C GLU A 150 17.22 -5.82 6.19
N HIS A 151 15.92 -5.55 6.37
CA HIS A 151 14.90 -5.77 5.34
C HIS A 151 15.22 -4.98 4.06
N LEU A 152 15.49 -3.68 4.15
CA LEU A 152 15.88 -2.82 3.03
C LEU A 152 17.15 -3.31 2.32
N THR A 153 18.11 -3.82 3.10
CA THR A 153 19.33 -4.45 2.56
C THR A 153 19.00 -5.70 1.73
N ASN A 154 18.07 -6.53 2.20
CA ASN A 154 17.64 -7.74 1.50
C ASN A 154 16.84 -7.39 0.24
N GLU A 155 15.99 -6.37 0.29
CA GLU A 155 15.29 -5.83 -0.87
C GLU A 155 16.26 -5.32 -1.95
N ALA A 156 17.24 -4.51 -1.55
CA ALA A 156 18.27 -4.01 -2.46
C ALA A 156 19.08 -5.15 -3.11
N LYS A 157 19.45 -6.18 -2.34
CA LYS A 157 20.14 -7.38 -2.87
C LYS A 157 19.25 -8.13 -3.86
N ALA A 158 17.97 -8.31 -3.54
CA ALA A 158 17.02 -8.99 -4.41
C ALA A 158 16.82 -8.23 -5.74
N ALA A 159 16.62 -6.91 -5.66
CA ALA A 159 16.44 -6.05 -6.83
C ALA A 159 17.70 -5.96 -7.70
N SER A 160 18.90 -5.93 -7.10
CA SER A 160 20.17 -5.87 -7.81
C SER A 160 20.65 -7.21 -8.37
N HIS A 161 19.93 -8.30 -8.14
CA HIS A 161 20.31 -9.62 -8.66
C HIS A 161 20.35 -9.61 -10.21
N TRP A 162 21.45 -10.09 -10.79
CA TRP A 162 21.74 -10.00 -12.23
C TRP A 162 20.62 -10.51 -13.15
N LYS A 163 19.88 -11.56 -12.76
CA LYS A 163 18.73 -12.06 -13.52
C LYS A 163 17.57 -11.06 -13.54
N LYS A 164 17.40 -10.29 -12.46
CA LYS A 164 16.40 -9.22 -12.39
C LYS A 164 16.80 -8.05 -13.26
N LEU A 165 18.07 -7.64 -13.21
CA LEU A 165 18.64 -6.59 -14.06
C LEU A 165 18.51 -6.92 -15.55
N LEU A 166 18.86 -8.14 -15.96
CA LEU A 166 18.61 -8.61 -17.34
C LEU A 166 17.10 -8.62 -17.67
N GLY A 167 16.27 -8.98 -16.69
CA GLY A 167 14.82 -8.93 -16.85
C GLY A 167 14.26 -7.54 -17.10
N MET A 168 14.92 -6.49 -16.59
CA MET A 168 14.52 -5.10 -16.81
C MET A 168 14.72 -4.65 -18.26
N ILE A 169 15.66 -5.21 -19.01
CA ILE A 169 15.84 -4.93 -20.44
C ILE A 169 14.54 -5.25 -21.23
N SER A 170 13.76 -6.23 -20.79
CA SER A 170 12.50 -6.62 -21.41
C SER A 170 11.25 -6.07 -20.68
N LEU A 171 11.41 -5.00 -19.90
CA LEU A 171 10.36 -4.47 -19.02
C LEU A 171 9.06 -4.14 -19.78
N GLY A 172 9.13 -3.47 -20.92
CA GLY A 172 7.95 -3.15 -21.73
C GLY A 172 7.20 -4.39 -22.25
N GLY A 173 7.91 -5.49 -22.53
CA GLY A 173 7.28 -6.77 -22.87
C GLY A 173 6.57 -7.42 -21.68
N LYS A 174 7.21 -7.37 -20.51
CA LYS A 174 6.62 -7.87 -19.25
C LYS A 174 5.40 -7.04 -18.83
N TRP A 175 5.49 -5.72 -18.97
CA TRP A 175 4.39 -4.80 -18.73
C TRP A 175 3.16 -5.20 -19.57
N ARG A 176 3.29 -5.22 -20.89
CA ARG A 176 2.19 -5.58 -21.80
C ARG A 176 1.56 -6.94 -21.50
N LYS A 177 2.38 -7.92 -21.11
CA LYS A 177 1.88 -9.25 -20.72
C LYS A 177 1.04 -9.18 -19.43
N ARG A 178 1.47 -8.37 -18.44
CA ARG A 178 0.74 -8.19 -17.18
C ARG A 178 -0.54 -7.38 -17.36
N VAL A 179 -0.51 -6.30 -18.14
CA VAL A 179 -1.72 -5.54 -18.50
C VAL A 179 -2.79 -6.50 -19.06
N LYS A 180 -2.42 -7.36 -20.03
CA LYS A 180 -3.36 -8.35 -20.60
C LYS A 180 -3.93 -9.31 -19.54
N LYS A 181 -3.13 -9.73 -18.56
CA LYS A 181 -3.57 -10.56 -17.45
C LYS A 181 -4.51 -9.78 -16.53
N ASN A 182 -4.15 -8.57 -16.16
CA ASN A 182 -4.80 -7.79 -15.12
C ASN A 182 -6.14 -7.16 -15.59
N ILE A 183 -6.38 -7.02 -16.90
CA ILE A 183 -7.67 -6.60 -17.45
C ILE A 183 -8.83 -7.47 -16.92
N PHE A 184 -8.60 -8.77 -16.75
CA PHE A 184 -9.64 -9.69 -16.24
C PHE A 184 -9.90 -9.58 -14.73
N LEU A 185 -9.03 -8.88 -13.99
CA LEU A 185 -9.18 -8.64 -12.55
C LEU A 185 -9.99 -7.38 -12.26
N ALA A 186 -9.98 -6.41 -13.18
CA ALA A 186 -10.63 -5.12 -12.98
C ALA A 186 -12.15 -5.28 -12.83
N GLN A 187 -12.69 -4.68 -11.78
CA GLN A 187 -14.12 -4.55 -11.59
C GLN A 187 -14.61 -3.19 -12.11
N LYS A 188 -15.91 -3.16 -12.42
CA LYS A 188 -16.55 -1.91 -12.82
C LYS A 188 -16.51 -0.92 -11.65
N PRO A 189 -16.05 0.32 -11.88
CA PRO A 189 -16.06 1.36 -10.86
C PRO A 189 -17.47 1.64 -10.31
N PRO A 190 -17.59 2.25 -9.12
CA PRO A 190 -18.86 2.61 -8.52
C PRO A 190 -19.72 3.48 -9.44
N LYS A 191 -21.05 3.46 -9.24
CA LYS A 191 -21.97 4.27 -10.02
C LYS A 191 -21.62 5.76 -9.94
N GLY A 192 -21.54 6.42 -11.10
CA GLY A 192 -21.18 7.84 -11.20
C GLY A 192 -19.68 8.13 -11.27
N VAL A 193 -18.86 7.08 -11.30
CA VAL A 193 -17.41 7.16 -11.56
C VAL A 193 -17.15 6.74 -13.01
N SER A 194 -16.20 7.41 -13.68
CA SER A 194 -15.82 7.06 -15.04
C SER A 194 -15.39 5.59 -15.13
N PRO A 195 -15.84 4.85 -16.15
CA PRO A 195 -15.39 3.49 -16.43
C PRO A 195 -13.85 3.38 -16.56
N ASN A 196 -13.20 4.46 -16.95
CA ASN A 196 -11.75 4.55 -17.15
C ASN A 196 -10.93 4.36 -15.85
N PHE A 197 -11.57 4.50 -14.67
CA PHE A 197 -10.94 4.08 -13.41
C PHE A 197 -10.61 2.57 -13.40
N GLY A 198 -11.39 1.75 -14.11
CA GLY A 198 -11.03 0.34 -14.33
C GLY A 198 -9.70 0.18 -15.06
N SER A 199 -9.45 0.98 -16.10
CA SER A 199 -8.17 1.01 -16.81
C SER A 199 -7.04 1.49 -15.90
N ALA A 200 -7.27 2.55 -15.12
CA ALA A 200 -6.32 3.06 -14.15
C ALA A 200 -5.94 1.99 -13.09
N ALA A 201 -6.92 1.21 -12.60
CA ALA A 201 -6.66 0.11 -11.68
C ALA A 201 -5.81 -1.01 -12.32
N VAL A 202 -6.03 -1.34 -13.58
CA VAL A 202 -5.21 -2.31 -14.32
C VAL A 202 -3.76 -1.84 -14.42
N LEU A 203 -3.55 -0.57 -14.74
CA LEU A 203 -2.20 0.01 -14.85
C LEU A 203 -1.49 0.03 -13.49
N SER A 204 -2.19 0.47 -12.44
CA SER A 204 -1.67 0.45 -11.07
C SER A 204 -1.28 -0.97 -10.62
N THR A 205 -2.15 -1.95 -10.85
CA THR A 205 -1.87 -3.35 -10.54
C THR A 205 -0.70 -3.89 -11.34
N THR A 206 -0.57 -3.48 -12.60
CA THR A 206 0.55 -3.89 -13.45
C THR A 206 1.88 -3.34 -12.94
N TRP A 207 1.89 -2.08 -12.51
CA TRP A 207 3.03 -1.45 -11.87
C TRP A 207 3.40 -2.19 -10.57
N TRP A 208 2.42 -2.44 -9.71
CA TRP A 208 2.61 -3.15 -8.45
C TRP A 208 3.17 -4.56 -8.66
N ASP A 209 2.56 -5.37 -9.53
CA ASP A 209 3.03 -6.72 -9.87
C ASP A 209 4.48 -6.75 -10.40
N LEU A 210 4.92 -5.68 -11.05
CA LEU A 210 6.30 -5.58 -11.52
C LEU A 210 7.27 -5.29 -10.38
N ASN A 211 6.89 -4.41 -9.45
CA ASN A 211 7.72 -4.12 -8.28
C ASN A 211 7.84 -5.36 -7.38
N GLU A 212 6.73 -6.03 -7.09
CA GLU A 212 6.73 -7.28 -6.33
C GLU A 212 7.60 -8.36 -7.01
N TRP A 213 7.53 -8.46 -8.34
CA TRP A 213 8.40 -9.37 -9.08
C TRP A 213 9.88 -8.99 -8.98
N ILE A 214 10.24 -7.71 -8.95
CA ILE A 214 11.62 -7.23 -8.78
C ILE A 214 12.14 -7.62 -7.42
N VAL A 215 11.40 -7.34 -6.36
CA VAL A 215 11.77 -7.60 -4.97
C VAL A 215 11.78 -9.11 -4.69
N GLY A 216 10.70 -9.80 -5.01
CA GLY A 216 10.55 -11.24 -4.82
C GLY A 216 9.80 -11.61 -3.54
N GLU A 217 9.03 -12.69 -3.67
CA GLU A 217 8.02 -13.12 -2.70
C GLU A 217 8.50 -13.18 -1.23
N PRO A 218 9.65 -13.79 -0.88
CA PRO A 218 10.05 -13.86 0.54
C PRO A 218 10.30 -12.50 1.20
N VAL A 219 10.77 -11.52 0.43
CA VAL A 219 11.05 -10.17 0.94
C VAL A 219 9.75 -9.40 1.10
N VAL A 220 8.85 -9.53 0.12
CA VAL A 220 7.51 -8.93 0.14
C VAL A 220 6.69 -9.46 1.31
N GLU A 221 6.66 -10.79 1.52
CA GLU A 221 5.96 -11.39 2.66
C GLU A 221 6.50 -10.89 4.01
N ALA A 222 7.83 -10.76 4.16
CA ALA A 222 8.43 -10.23 5.37
C ALA A 222 8.05 -8.76 5.63
N ARG A 223 7.94 -7.95 4.57
CA ARG A 223 7.44 -6.57 4.65
C ARG A 223 6.00 -6.53 5.13
N ASP A 224 5.12 -7.28 4.47
CA ASP A 224 3.69 -7.27 4.75
C ASP A 224 3.39 -7.81 6.16
N GLN A 225 4.16 -8.80 6.60
CA GLN A 225 4.11 -9.30 7.97
C GLN A 225 4.48 -8.21 8.98
N ARG A 226 5.56 -7.47 8.73
CA ARG A 226 5.97 -6.35 9.60
C ARG A 226 4.92 -5.23 9.62
N TYR A 227 4.33 -4.92 8.48
CA TYR A 227 3.24 -3.95 8.43
C TYR A 227 2.04 -4.39 9.24
N ALA A 228 1.66 -5.67 9.21
CA ALA A 228 0.57 -6.19 10.02
C ALA A 228 0.88 -6.13 11.54
N GLU A 229 2.12 -6.43 11.97
CA GLU A 229 2.57 -6.27 13.36
C GLU A 229 2.37 -4.82 13.84
N ARG A 230 2.82 -3.85 13.05
CA ARG A 230 2.73 -2.42 13.37
C ARG A 230 1.31 -1.85 13.25
N LEU A 231 0.52 -2.31 12.30
CA LEU A 231 -0.90 -1.93 12.17
C LEU A 231 -1.71 -2.39 13.38
N ARG A 232 -1.45 -3.61 13.89
CA ARG A 232 -2.06 -4.08 15.13
C ARG A 232 -1.60 -3.26 16.34
N GLY A 233 -0.31 -2.85 16.38
CA GLY A 233 0.22 -1.95 17.40
C GLY A 233 -0.45 -0.57 17.36
N ALA A 234 -0.60 0.03 16.17
CA ALA A 234 -1.31 1.30 16.00
C ALA A 234 -2.79 1.21 16.46
N LEU A 235 -3.45 0.11 16.15
CA LEU A 235 -4.82 -0.12 16.62
C LEU A 235 -4.87 -0.33 18.13
N ALA A 236 -3.85 -0.98 18.74
CA ALA A 236 -3.74 -1.15 20.18
C ALA A 236 -3.56 0.20 20.89
N ASP A 237 -2.71 1.07 20.39
CA ASP A 237 -2.56 2.45 20.91
C ASP A 237 -3.88 3.23 20.78
N LEU A 238 -4.54 3.16 19.64
CA LEU A 238 -5.82 3.85 19.41
C LEU A 238 -6.93 3.35 20.36
N ARG A 239 -6.90 2.07 20.75
CA ARG A 239 -7.84 1.50 21.74
C ARG A 239 -7.70 2.11 23.12
N ILE A 240 -6.56 2.67 23.48
CA ILE A 240 -6.39 3.35 24.78
C ILE A 240 -7.42 4.47 24.94
N THR A 241 -7.70 5.19 23.84
CA THR A 241 -8.64 6.32 23.87
C THR A 241 -10.06 5.92 23.45
N HIS A 242 -10.21 5.01 22.49
CA HIS A 242 -11.51 4.69 21.85
C HIS A 242 -12.07 3.30 22.23
N GLY A 243 -11.37 2.54 23.05
CA GLY A 243 -11.79 1.20 23.46
C GLY A 243 -11.96 0.24 22.29
N SER A 244 -12.90 -0.70 22.43
CA SER A 244 -13.21 -1.70 21.39
C SER A 244 -13.81 -1.12 20.10
N ASP A 245 -14.24 0.13 20.12
CA ASP A 245 -14.86 0.81 18.97
C ASP A 245 -13.83 1.59 18.14
N ALA A 246 -12.53 1.46 18.46
CA ALA A 246 -11.44 2.09 17.72
C ALA A 246 -11.50 1.72 16.24
N VAL A 247 -11.40 2.73 15.36
CA VAL A 247 -11.40 2.57 13.90
C VAL A 247 -10.16 3.24 13.32
N LEU A 248 -9.27 2.43 12.76
CA LEU A 248 -8.06 2.88 12.08
C LEU A 248 -8.28 2.84 10.56
N LEU A 249 -8.09 3.96 9.89
CA LEU A 249 -8.16 4.05 8.43
C LEU A 249 -6.78 3.83 7.81
N LEU A 250 -6.68 2.90 6.87
CA LEU A 250 -5.46 2.58 6.14
C LEU A 250 -5.67 2.79 4.64
N PRO A 251 -5.28 3.94 4.05
CA PRO A 251 -5.13 4.04 2.61
C PRO A 251 -3.90 3.23 2.16
N LEU A 252 -4.09 2.36 1.18
CA LEU A 252 -3.00 1.57 0.60
C LEU A 252 -3.29 1.30 -0.87
N PHE A 253 -2.25 0.99 -1.65
CA PHE A 253 -2.46 0.68 -3.06
C PHE A 253 -3.42 -0.49 -3.25
N LEU A 254 -4.40 -0.29 -4.11
CA LEU A 254 -5.48 -1.25 -4.34
C LEU A 254 -4.99 -2.69 -4.55
N PRO A 255 -3.93 -2.96 -5.35
CA PRO A 255 -3.40 -4.32 -5.51
C PRO A 255 -2.68 -4.88 -4.27
N HIS A 256 -2.22 -4.03 -3.35
CA HIS A 256 -1.52 -4.44 -2.12
C HIS A 256 -2.48 -4.91 -1.03
N ARG A 257 -3.74 -4.50 -1.08
CA ARG A 257 -4.74 -4.68 -0.03
C ARG A 257 -4.88 -6.12 0.45
N ASN A 258 -4.89 -7.07 -0.47
CA ASN A 258 -5.12 -8.47 -0.13
C ASN A 258 -3.93 -9.11 0.57
N ALA A 259 -2.71 -8.71 0.23
CA ALA A 259 -1.50 -9.17 0.92
C ALA A 259 -1.45 -8.66 2.37
N VAL A 260 -1.76 -7.37 2.58
CA VAL A 260 -1.85 -6.80 3.93
C VAL A 260 -3.00 -7.43 4.74
N LEU A 261 -4.15 -7.68 4.10
CA LEU A 261 -5.27 -8.36 4.76
C LEU A 261 -4.87 -9.78 5.20
N ALA A 262 -4.23 -10.56 4.32
CA ALA A 262 -3.77 -11.90 4.64
C ALA A 262 -2.73 -11.90 5.78
N ALA A 263 -1.83 -10.92 5.80
CA ALA A 263 -0.88 -10.74 6.89
C ALA A 263 -1.57 -10.42 8.22
N LEU A 264 -2.60 -9.56 8.22
CA LEU A 264 -3.42 -9.27 9.42
C LEU A 264 -4.20 -10.50 9.88
N GLU A 265 -4.74 -11.31 8.96
CA GLU A 265 -5.45 -12.56 9.27
C GLU A 265 -4.54 -13.62 9.93
N SER A 266 -3.23 -13.54 9.75
CA SER A 266 -2.27 -14.39 10.46
C SER A 266 -2.14 -14.04 11.94
N LEU A 267 -2.75 -12.92 12.39
CA LEU A 267 -2.75 -12.43 13.75
C LEU A 267 -1.36 -12.31 14.37
N PRO A 268 -0.42 -11.57 13.73
CA PRO A 268 0.91 -11.40 14.30
C PRO A 268 0.84 -10.61 15.62
N GLU A 269 1.82 -10.83 16.49
CA GLU A 269 1.92 -10.06 17.73
C GLU A 269 2.03 -8.56 17.42
N PRO A 270 1.28 -7.69 18.12
CA PRO A 270 1.34 -6.25 17.92
C PRO A 270 2.72 -5.70 18.25
N GLU A 271 3.32 -4.94 17.33
CA GLU A 271 4.53 -4.17 17.59
C GLU A 271 4.15 -2.78 18.11
N GLU A 272 4.76 -2.34 19.22
CA GLU A 272 4.52 -1.02 19.77
C GLU A 272 4.87 0.09 18.77
N ILE A 273 3.92 1.00 18.55
CA ILE A 273 4.07 2.17 17.68
C ILE A 273 3.32 3.35 18.31
N THR A 274 3.94 4.51 18.26
CA THR A 274 3.36 5.76 18.75
C THR A 274 2.88 6.62 17.60
N SER A 275 1.78 7.37 17.83
CA SER A 275 1.29 8.33 16.86
C SER A 275 2.17 9.59 16.80
N ASN A 276 2.34 10.15 15.61
CA ASN A 276 2.89 11.49 15.43
C ASN A 276 1.74 12.52 15.61
N THR A 277 1.27 12.66 16.84
CA THR A 277 0.41 13.80 17.17
C THR A 277 1.35 14.94 17.50
N THR A 278 1.32 16.01 16.71
CA THR A 278 2.04 17.24 17.07
C THR A 278 1.35 17.81 18.30
N ASP A 279 1.90 17.55 19.49
CA ASP A 279 1.53 18.27 20.70
C ASP A 279 1.87 19.74 20.48
N THR A 280 0.87 20.52 20.05
CA THR A 280 0.93 22.00 20.02
C THR A 280 0.78 22.59 21.42
N ALA A 281 1.19 21.87 22.47
CA ALA A 281 0.99 22.27 23.86
C ALA A 281 2.18 22.99 24.52
N ASP A 282 3.34 23.15 23.85
CA ASP A 282 4.52 23.77 24.48
C ASP A 282 5.07 24.96 23.66
N THR A 283 4.25 25.99 23.42
CA THR A 283 4.77 27.32 23.00
C THR A 283 3.94 28.46 23.59
N GLU A 284 3.63 28.38 24.88
CA GLU A 284 3.28 29.57 25.66
C GLU A 284 3.98 29.47 27.01
N GLU A 285 5.27 29.85 27.04
CA GLU A 285 5.94 30.40 28.23
C GLU A 285 7.42 30.65 27.87
N GLU A 286 7.69 31.86 27.26
CA GLU A 286 8.82 32.74 27.69
C GLU A 286 8.68 34.12 27.05
#